data_51a547f55347723d0e7aba696a2ff4ec
#
_entry.id   51a547f55347723d0e7aba696a2ff4ec
#
_cell.length_a   1.000
_cell.length_b   1.000
_cell.length_c   1.000
_cell.angle_alpha   90.00
_cell.angle_beta   90.00
_cell.angle_gamma   90.00
#
_symmetry.space_group_name_H-M   'P 1'
#
loop_
_entity.id
_entity.type
_entity.pdbx_description
1 polymer ?
#
loop_
_entity_poly.entity_id
_entity_poly.type
_entity_poly.pdbx_seq_one_letter_code
_entity_poly.pdbx_strand_id
1 'polypeptide(L)' 'MDLDIIDNSVKYNEILTQISVNLHNALTTFGSSSKQYQTVLEILKDCLRNIESDRKQSSLSLDPDTLSLAMGFLEIGK' A
#
# COMPACT_ATOMS: atom_id res chain seq x y z
N MET A 1 22.22 -15.15 10.67
CA MET A 1 21.39 -14.60 9.66
C MET A 1 21.72 -13.14 9.40
N ASP A 2 21.76 -12.84 8.20
CA ASP A 2 22.20 -11.54 7.81
C ASP A 2 21.04 -10.64 7.49
N LEU A 3 20.84 -9.63 8.32
CA LEU A 3 19.73 -8.74 8.15
C LEU A 3 19.90 -7.82 6.95
N ASP A 4 21.12 -7.72 6.44
CA ASP A 4 21.40 -6.85 5.32
C ASP A 4 20.76 -7.33 4.02
N ILE A 5 20.34 -8.59 4.00
CA ILE A 5 19.72 -9.13 2.80
C ILE A 5 18.22 -9.15 2.88
N ILE A 6 17.64 -8.45 3.87
CA ILE A 6 16.20 -8.31 3.91
C ILE A 6 15.79 -7.50 2.71
N ASP A 7 14.92 -8.10 1.90
CA ASP A 7 14.41 -7.48 0.69
C ASP A 7 13.33 -6.46 1.06
N ASN A 8 13.50 -5.24 0.60
CA ASN A 8 12.49 -4.21 0.82
C ASN A 8 11.15 -4.59 0.23
N SER A 9 11.15 -5.49 -0.75
CA SER A 9 9.90 -5.99 -1.33
C SER A 9 9.00 -6.64 -0.27
N VAL A 10 9.58 -7.44 0.61
CA VAL A 10 8.81 -8.09 1.68
C VAL A 10 8.19 -7.04 2.57
N LYS A 11 8.97 -6.04 2.94
CA LYS A 11 8.49 -4.97 3.80
C LYS A 11 7.35 -4.19 3.15
N TYR A 12 7.49 -3.83 1.88
CA TYR A 12 6.45 -3.09 1.19
C TYR A 12 5.20 -3.93 0.98
N ASN A 13 5.37 -5.23 0.69
CA ASN A 13 4.21 -6.11 0.56
C ASN A 13 3.42 -6.18 1.86
N GLU A 14 4.11 -6.25 2.99
CA GLU A 14 3.45 -6.28 4.29
C GLU A 14 2.72 -4.96 4.56
N ILE A 15 3.38 -3.85 4.25
CA ILE A 15 2.77 -2.53 4.45
C ILE A 15 1.53 -2.38 3.58
N LEU A 16 1.62 -2.76 2.31
CA LEU A 16 0.49 -2.67 1.40
C LEU A 16 -0.66 -3.54 1.85
N THR A 17 -0.37 -4.75 2.34
CA THR A 17 -1.40 -5.64 2.85
C THR A 17 -2.11 -5.01 4.04
N GLN A 18 -1.34 -4.43 4.97
CA GLN A 18 -1.90 -3.79 6.15
C GLN A 18 -2.75 -2.58 5.76
N ILE A 19 -2.25 -1.76 4.85
CA ILE A 19 -3.00 -0.60 4.37
C ILE A 19 -4.30 -1.04 3.71
N SER A 20 -4.25 -2.10 2.90
CA SER A 20 -5.43 -2.61 2.21
C SER A 20 -6.48 -3.09 3.20
N VAL A 21 -6.05 -3.77 4.27
CA VAL A 21 -6.98 -4.19 5.32
C VAL A 21 -7.63 -2.97 5.98
N ASN A 22 -6.82 -1.96 6.29
CA ASN A 22 -7.32 -0.74 6.91
C ASN A 22 -8.29 -0.01 5.99
N LEU A 23 -7.98 0.06 4.69
CA LEU A 23 -8.87 0.68 3.71
C LEU A 23 -10.19 -0.05 3.60
N HIS A 24 -10.12 -1.38 3.57
CA HIS A 24 -11.34 -2.18 3.50
C HIS A 24 -12.23 -1.94 4.73
N ASN A 25 -11.61 -1.92 5.91
CA ASN A 25 -12.35 -1.68 7.14
C ASN A 25 -12.96 -0.28 7.17
N ALA A 26 -12.19 0.73 6.76
CA ALA A 26 -12.70 2.09 6.75
C ALA A 26 -13.82 2.26 5.73
N LEU A 27 -13.67 1.63 4.57
CA LEU A 27 -14.69 1.69 3.53
C LEU A 27 -15.99 1.04 4.01
N THR A 28 -15.89 -0.12 4.62
CA THR A 28 -17.05 -0.86 5.11
C THR A 28 -17.74 -0.15 6.25
N THR A 29 -16.95 0.44 7.16
CA THR A 29 -17.47 1.05 8.37
C THR A 29 -17.94 2.49 8.16
N PHE A 30 -17.18 3.28 7.40
CA PHE A 30 -17.42 4.71 7.28
C PHE A 30 -17.78 5.16 5.87
N GLY A 31 -17.44 4.38 4.85
CA GLY A 31 -17.73 4.73 3.47
C GLY A 31 -16.57 5.44 2.78
N SER A 32 -16.64 5.49 1.46
CA SER A 32 -15.53 5.99 0.65
C SER A 32 -15.34 7.51 0.76
N SER A 33 -16.37 8.23 1.14
CA SER A 33 -16.28 9.68 1.25
C SER A 33 -15.92 10.14 2.66
N SER A 34 -15.71 9.20 3.59
CA SER A 34 -15.40 9.52 4.96
C SER A 34 -13.97 10.04 5.10
N LYS A 35 -13.77 10.83 6.14
CA LYS A 35 -12.44 11.34 6.46
C LYS A 35 -11.50 10.19 6.82
N GLN A 36 -12.02 9.18 7.52
CA GLN A 36 -11.23 8.02 7.90
C GLN A 36 -10.69 7.29 6.68
N TYR A 37 -11.55 7.05 5.70
CA TYR A 37 -11.12 6.38 4.48
C TYR A 37 -10.10 7.22 3.72
N GLN A 38 -10.36 8.53 3.58
CA GLN A 38 -9.46 9.41 2.86
C GLN A 38 -8.10 9.52 3.54
N THR A 39 -8.07 9.49 4.88
CA THR A 39 -6.81 9.54 5.60
C THR A 39 -5.95 8.32 5.30
N VAL A 40 -6.54 7.12 5.32
CA VAL A 40 -5.79 5.91 5.02
C VAL A 40 -5.38 5.89 3.56
N LEU A 41 -6.23 6.44 2.69
CA LEU A 41 -5.92 6.52 1.27
C LEU A 41 -4.68 7.37 1.02
N GLU A 42 -4.52 8.47 1.78
CA GLU A 42 -3.33 9.29 1.68
C GLU A 42 -2.09 8.52 2.09
N ILE A 43 -2.21 7.68 3.11
CA ILE A 43 -1.10 6.83 3.53
C ILE A 43 -0.71 5.88 2.39
N LEU A 44 -1.70 5.33 1.71
CA LEU A 44 -1.44 4.46 0.57
C LEU A 44 -0.70 5.20 -0.53
N LYS A 45 -1.12 6.43 -0.84
CA LYS A 45 -0.47 7.22 -1.87
C LYS A 45 0.99 7.49 -1.53
N ASP A 46 1.26 7.80 -0.26
CA ASP A 46 2.63 8.03 0.18
C ASP A 46 3.46 6.77 0.07
N CYS A 47 2.88 5.63 0.45
CA CYS A 47 3.57 4.35 0.35
C CYS A 47 3.94 4.05 -1.10
N LEU A 48 3.01 4.26 -2.01
CA LEU A 48 3.26 4.01 -3.43
C LEU A 48 4.35 4.92 -3.98
N ARG A 49 4.39 6.17 -3.51
CA ARG A 49 5.45 7.09 -3.90
C ARG A 49 6.81 6.60 -3.44
N ASN A 50 6.88 6.09 -2.21
CA ASN A 50 8.13 5.54 -1.68
C ASN A 50 8.57 4.31 -2.46
N ILE A 51 7.63 3.45 -2.81
CA ILE A 51 7.92 2.27 -3.62
C ILE A 51 8.48 2.68 -4.97
N GLU A 52 7.87 3.67 -5.58
CA GLU A 52 8.32 4.15 -6.89
C GLU A 52 9.75 4.68 -6.82
N SER A 53 10.05 5.41 -5.77
CA SER A 53 11.39 5.95 -5.56
C SER A 53 12.40 4.82 -5.38
N ASP A 54 12.07 3.82 -4.59
CA ASP A 54 12.98 2.70 -4.34
C ASP A 54 13.18 1.85 -5.58
N ARG A 55 12.17 1.72 -6.41
CA ARG A 55 12.28 0.95 -7.65
C ARG A 55 13.30 1.53 -8.60
N LYS A 56 13.49 2.84 -8.56
CA LYS A 56 14.47 3.49 -9.42
C LYS A 56 15.89 3.19 -8.98
N GLN A 57 16.07 2.84 -7.73
CA GLN A 57 17.39 2.57 -7.16
C GLN A 57 17.70 1.08 -7.10
N SER A 58 16.69 0.26 -6.93
CA SER A 58 16.88 -1.18 -6.85
C SER A 58 15.64 -1.87 -7.38
N SER A 59 15.83 -3.14 -7.74
CA SER A 59 14.76 -3.95 -8.27
C SER A 59 13.91 -4.48 -7.12
N LEU A 60 12.62 -4.19 -7.16
CA LEU A 60 11.68 -4.68 -6.15
C LEU A 60 10.80 -5.77 -6.75
N SER A 61 10.55 -6.82 -5.97
CA SER A 61 9.68 -7.92 -6.37
C SER A 61 8.38 -7.82 -5.57
N LEU A 62 7.49 -6.93 -5.98
CA LEU A 62 6.22 -6.77 -5.31
C LEU A 62 5.23 -7.82 -5.79
N ASP A 63 4.37 -8.26 -4.85
CA ASP A 63 3.30 -9.16 -5.18
C ASP A 63 2.29 -8.43 -6.06
N PRO A 64 2.08 -8.87 -7.31
CA PRO A 64 1.16 -8.15 -8.20
C PRO A 64 -0.27 -8.16 -7.70
N ASP A 65 -0.68 -9.21 -6.99
CA ASP A 65 -2.03 -9.26 -6.45
C ASP A 65 -2.22 -8.23 -5.34
N THR A 66 -1.23 -8.12 -4.46
CA THR A 66 -1.27 -7.13 -3.38
C THR A 66 -1.28 -5.72 -3.95
N LEU A 67 -0.44 -5.47 -4.93
CA LEU A 67 -0.36 -4.16 -5.55
C LEU A 67 -1.65 -3.80 -6.27
N SER A 68 -2.20 -4.76 -6.99
CA SER A 68 -3.44 -4.56 -7.72
C SER A 68 -4.60 -4.25 -6.77
N LEU A 69 -4.67 -4.96 -5.65
CA LEU A 69 -5.69 -4.72 -4.64
C LEU A 69 -5.57 -3.30 -4.08
N ALA A 70 -4.34 -2.89 -3.74
CA ALA A 70 -4.11 -1.56 -3.21
C ALA A 70 -4.51 -0.48 -4.20
N MET A 71 -4.14 -0.65 -5.47
CA MET A 71 -4.45 0.34 -6.48
C MET A 71 -5.95 0.41 -6.76
N GLY A 72 -6.67 -0.68 -6.54
CA GLY A 72 -8.11 -0.69 -6.69
C GLY A 72 -8.79 0.28 -5.73
N PHE A 73 -8.24 0.44 -4.53
CA PHE A 73 -8.79 1.39 -3.57
C PHE A 73 -8.63 2.84 -4.05
N LEU A 74 -7.58 3.13 -4.80
CA LEU A 74 -7.39 4.46 -5.36
C LEU A 74 -8.51 4.83 -6.33
N GLU A 75 -8.99 3.85 -7.09
CA GLU A 75 -10.09 4.07 -8.02
C GLU A 75 -11.38 4.39 -7.26
N ILE A 76 -11.61 3.70 -6.15
CA ILE A 76 -12.80 3.94 -5.33
C ILE A 76 -12.74 5.35 -4.73
N GLY A 77 -11.57 5.81 -4.36
CA GLY A 77 -11.41 7.08 -3.68
C GLY A 77 -11.45 8.32 -4.55
N LYS A 78 -11.63 8.14 -5.84
CA LYS A 78 -11.70 9.28 -6.75
C LYS A 78 -13.00 10.05 -6.63
#